data_6450e484d5a59915a554c449bb3aa4eb
#
_entry.id   6450e484d5a59915a554c449bb3aa4eb
#
_cell.length_a   1.000
_cell.length_b   1.000
_cell.length_c   1.000
_cell.angle_alpha   90.00
_cell.angle_beta   90.00
_cell.angle_gamma   90.00
#
_symmetry.space_group_name_H-M   'P 1'
#
loop_
_entity.id
_entity.type
_entity.pdbx_description
1 polymer ?
#
loop_
_entity_poly.entity_id
_entity_poly.type
_entity_poly.pdbx_seq_one_letter_code
_entity_poly.pdbx_strand_id
1 'polypeptide(L)'
;MTGPRLRIWATIVSLIALMLCVASPLCGQEKLTAIKGGDIYTITSGIVINGTILIKDGKIVRIGQGLDIPKDANVVDVRGKVVMPGLVAAATMGAAPSTDKIADSLDPFNYSVSMALASGVTSIFVTGRGSPGESVGGATAVIKPTYGDMDNMLLKEPAAENLNIASYRWMDRTNFILKMRQAKEYLRKLADYEKAKAKNEKLEAPRKPGDIDSYLRLLRREMPARLSADKAGEIMKALELVDEFPFRLVIEGGTEAWTVADAIAARDVAVILSPREKQRPNEDISQPSGSNVENAAILKKAGVKFAIIPAVSHFYMTMGGFAGRDLMTLPMDAAAAVSGGLDEQTALEAITITAAQILGVDDRVGSIQEGKDADIIVLGGHPFHYDTFVELTFVNGKLMYDKNKSVYFAHIRRYDEKVPGMPPDIRQIDPNALPPRESQRRAGQRPTPIH
;
A
#
# COMPACT_ATOMS: atom_id res chain seq x y z
N MET A 1 63.12 -26.02 23.33
CA MET A 1 62.70 -27.35 22.78
C MET A 1 61.21 -27.28 22.45
N THR A 2 60.85 -26.87 21.27
CA THR A 2 59.48 -26.80 20.79
C THR A 2 59.15 -28.13 20.10
N GLY A 3 58.39 -28.96 20.80
CA GLY A 3 58.08 -30.33 20.39
C GLY A 3 57.23 -30.42 19.11
N PRO A 4 57.31 -31.52 18.37
CA PRO A 4 56.63 -31.70 17.08
C PRO A 4 55.11 -31.59 17.15
N ARG A 5 54.53 -31.74 18.32
CA ARG A 5 53.07 -31.61 18.53
C ARG A 5 52.56 -30.18 18.36
N LEU A 6 53.32 -29.13 18.65
CA LEU A 6 52.91 -27.73 18.49
C LEU A 6 52.84 -27.32 17.01
N ARG A 7 53.70 -27.90 16.15
CA ARG A 7 53.70 -27.65 14.69
C ARG A 7 52.51 -28.29 13.99
N ILE A 8 52.06 -29.46 14.45
CA ILE A 8 50.90 -30.15 13.90
C ILE A 8 49.59 -29.37 14.21
N TRP A 9 49.45 -28.84 15.43
CA TRP A 9 48.30 -27.99 15.81
C TRP A 9 48.28 -26.68 15.03
N ALA A 10 49.41 -26.04 14.78
CA ALA A 10 49.49 -24.81 14.00
C ALA A 10 49.09 -25.02 12.53
N THR A 11 49.48 -26.15 11.92
CA THR A 11 49.08 -26.51 10.55
C THR A 11 47.58 -26.87 10.44
N ILE A 12 47.00 -27.56 11.44
CA ILE A 12 45.60 -27.90 11.45
C ILE A 12 44.74 -26.62 11.62
N VAL A 13 45.11 -25.71 12.50
CA VAL A 13 44.41 -24.42 12.69
C VAL A 13 44.51 -23.55 11.43
N SER A 14 45.68 -23.53 10.75
CA SER A 14 45.82 -22.81 9.47
C SER A 14 44.98 -23.43 8.35
N LEU A 15 44.85 -24.76 8.28
CA LEU A 15 44.00 -25.42 7.28
C LEU A 15 42.51 -25.18 7.56
N ILE A 16 42.07 -25.16 8.82
CA ILE A 16 40.68 -24.84 9.21
C ILE A 16 40.39 -23.38 8.92
N ALA A 17 41.30 -22.44 9.18
CA ALA A 17 41.14 -21.04 8.84
C ALA A 17 41.09 -20.81 7.33
N LEU A 18 41.85 -21.57 6.54
CA LEU A 18 41.81 -21.52 5.08
C LEU A 18 40.50 -22.12 4.51
N MET A 19 39.96 -23.18 5.11
CA MET A 19 38.66 -23.74 4.73
C MET A 19 37.50 -22.83 5.12
N LEU A 20 37.55 -22.08 6.21
CA LEU A 20 36.54 -21.09 6.62
C LEU A 20 36.56 -19.85 5.71
N CYS A 21 37.66 -19.48 5.10
CA CYS A 21 37.70 -18.39 4.11
C CYS A 21 37.14 -18.77 2.74
N VAL A 22 37.02 -20.06 2.40
CA VAL A 22 36.45 -20.52 1.11
C VAL A 22 34.94 -20.80 1.21
N ALA A 23 34.38 -20.86 2.42
CA ALA A 23 32.94 -20.97 2.67
C ALA A 23 32.24 -19.62 2.75
N SER A 24 32.62 -18.64 1.94
CA SER A 24 31.72 -17.52 1.64
C SER A 24 30.54 -18.15 0.91
N PRO A 25 29.28 -17.97 1.40
CA PRO A 25 28.15 -18.44 0.63
C PRO A 25 28.28 -17.81 -0.75
N LEU A 26 28.30 -18.64 -1.77
CA LEU A 26 28.15 -18.24 -3.16
C LEU A 26 26.71 -17.70 -3.27
N CYS A 27 26.49 -16.51 -2.71
CA CYS A 27 25.31 -15.72 -2.96
C CYS A 27 25.38 -15.42 -4.45
N GLY A 28 24.63 -16.17 -5.24
CA GLY A 28 24.61 -16.02 -6.68
C GLY A 28 24.39 -14.53 -6.96
N GLN A 29 25.38 -13.87 -7.52
CA GLN A 29 25.29 -12.46 -7.90
C GLN A 29 24.09 -12.36 -8.84
N GLU A 30 22.97 -11.76 -8.37
CA GLU A 30 21.79 -11.58 -9.23
C GLU A 30 22.25 -10.82 -10.47
N LYS A 31 21.94 -11.39 -11.64
CA LYS A 31 22.26 -10.77 -12.91
C LYS A 31 21.56 -9.42 -12.98
N LEU A 32 22.28 -8.42 -13.50
CA LEU A 32 21.70 -7.11 -13.75
C LEU A 32 20.50 -7.27 -14.71
N THR A 33 19.36 -6.66 -14.38
CA THR A 33 18.18 -6.58 -15.25
C THR A 33 18.09 -5.19 -15.85
N ALA A 34 17.86 -5.10 -17.16
CA ALA A 34 17.68 -3.84 -17.87
C ALA A 34 16.27 -3.79 -18.48
N ILE A 35 15.44 -2.85 -18.04
CA ILE A 35 14.16 -2.52 -18.70
C ILE A 35 14.47 -1.41 -19.68
N LYS A 36 14.33 -1.67 -21.00
CA LYS A 36 14.84 -0.81 -22.06
C LYS A 36 13.79 -0.33 -23.03
N GLY A 37 13.84 0.97 -23.36
CA GLY A 37 13.16 1.53 -24.52
C GLY A 37 11.75 2.03 -24.29
N GLY A 38 11.29 2.08 -23.05
CA GLY A 38 10.00 2.67 -22.70
C GLY A 38 10.07 4.15 -22.31
N ASP A 39 8.92 4.80 -22.28
CA ASP A 39 8.79 6.14 -21.72
C ASP A 39 8.63 6.03 -20.21
N ILE A 40 9.65 6.44 -19.46
CA ILE A 40 9.73 6.26 -18.02
C ILE A 40 9.15 7.46 -17.30
N TYR A 41 8.00 7.28 -16.67
CA TYR A 41 7.36 8.24 -15.78
C TYR A 41 8.00 8.08 -14.39
N THR A 42 8.97 8.92 -14.06
CA THR A 42 9.67 8.81 -12.77
C THR A 42 8.80 9.25 -11.60
N ILE A 43 7.74 9.98 -11.86
CA ILE A 43 6.80 10.67 -10.96
C ILE A 43 7.41 11.93 -10.33
N THR A 44 8.64 11.88 -9.87
CA THR A 44 9.28 13.00 -9.13
C THR A 44 10.24 13.84 -9.97
N SER A 45 10.68 13.33 -11.12
CA SER A 45 11.72 13.97 -11.95
C SER A 45 11.34 14.06 -13.43
N GLY A 46 10.03 14.00 -13.72
CA GLY A 46 9.52 14.08 -15.09
C GLY A 46 9.58 12.74 -15.84
N ILE A 47 9.54 12.83 -17.17
CA ILE A 47 9.48 11.67 -18.08
C ILE A 47 10.79 11.52 -18.84
N VAL A 48 11.37 10.31 -18.82
CA VAL A 48 12.56 9.95 -19.61
C VAL A 48 12.08 9.17 -20.84
N ILE A 49 12.04 9.83 -21.98
CA ILE A 49 11.58 9.24 -23.25
C ILE A 49 12.57 8.20 -23.75
N ASN A 50 12.09 7.04 -24.19
CA ASN A 50 12.90 5.92 -24.68
C ASN A 50 14.05 5.57 -23.73
N GLY A 51 13.75 5.55 -22.42
CA GLY A 51 14.71 5.39 -21.35
C GLY A 51 15.08 3.92 -21.09
N THR A 52 16.06 3.75 -20.20
CA THR A 52 16.49 2.46 -19.69
C THR A 52 16.60 2.55 -18.16
N ILE A 53 16.13 1.52 -17.47
CA ILE A 53 16.28 1.33 -16.03
C ILE A 53 17.19 0.12 -15.82
N LEU A 54 18.27 0.30 -15.07
CA LEU A 54 19.13 -0.80 -14.65
C LEU A 54 18.79 -1.18 -13.21
N ILE A 55 18.60 -2.49 -12.98
CA ILE A 55 18.19 -3.07 -11.71
C ILE A 55 19.22 -4.09 -11.27
N LYS A 56 19.67 -4.01 -10.02
CA LYS A 56 20.55 -4.98 -9.39
C LYS A 56 20.13 -5.20 -7.94
N ASP A 57 20.13 -6.45 -7.50
CA ASP A 57 19.81 -6.84 -6.12
C ASP A 57 18.45 -6.23 -5.64
N GLY A 58 17.45 -6.24 -6.52
CA GLY A 58 16.12 -5.72 -6.24
C GLY A 58 16.00 -4.19 -6.23
N LYS A 59 17.08 -3.45 -6.48
CA LYS A 59 17.13 -1.98 -6.43
C LYS A 59 17.37 -1.37 -7.80
N ILE A 60 16.83 -0.17 -8.00
CA ILE A 60 17.12 0.67 -9.15
C ILE A 60 18.54 1.24 -8.97
N VAL A 61 19.46 0.91 -9.87
CA VAL A 61 20.84 1.39 -9.80
C VAL A 61 21.11 2.54 -10.75
N ARG A 62 20.40 2.63 -11.89
CA ARG A 62 20.53 3.72 -12.85
C ARG A 62 19.28 3.90 -13.69
N ILE A 63 19.04 5.15 -14.08
CA ILE A 63 17.94 5.55 -14.96
C ILE A 63 18.48 6.55 -15.97
N GLY A 64 18.17 6.42 -17.24
CA GLY A 64 18.58 7.38 -18.27
C GLY A 64 18.36 6.90 -19.69
N GLN A 65 18.74 7.75 -20.63
CA GLN A 65 18.78 7.41 -22.07
C GLN A 65 20.17 6.88 -22.43
N GLY A 66 20.25 5.94 -23.37
CA GLY A 66 21.52 5.49 -23.94
C GLY A 66 22.49 4.84 -22.95
N LEU A 67 21.97 4.27 -21.86
CA LEU A 67 22.82 3.60 -20.88
C LEU A 67 23.47 2.36 -21.49
N ASP A 68 24.75 2.16 -21.16
CA ASP A 68 25.47 0.94 -21.49
C ASP A 68 24.90 -0.24 -20.70
N ILE A 69 24.42 -1.25 -21.42
CA ILE A 69 23.86 -2.47 -20.82
C ILE A 69 24.92 -3.57 -20.93
N PRO A 70 25.36 -4.17 -19.80
CA PRO A 70 26.27 -5.30 -19.83
C PRO A 70 25.74 -6.45 -20.68
N LYS A 71 26.62 -7.18 -21.36
CA LYS A 71 26.25 -8.27 -22.29
C LYS A 71 25.55 -9.45 -21.61
N ASP A 72 25.82 -9.63 -20.33
CA ASP A 72 25.26 -10.70 -19.48
C ASP A 72 23.96 -10.27 -18.75
N ALA A 73 23.51 -9.01 -18.94
CA ALA A 73 22.28 -8.51 -18.33
C ALA A 73 21.04 -9.18 -18.94
N ASN A 74 20.03 -9.39 -18.09
CA ASN A 74 18.71 -9.77 -18.54
C ASN A 74 17.99 -8.54 -19.11
N VAL A 75 17.76 -8.49 -20.41
CA VAL A 75 17.15 -7.34 -21.09
C VAL A 75 15.66 -7.58 -21.35
N VAL A 76 14.83 -6.70 -20.80
CA VAL A 76 13.40 -6.64 -21.06
C VAL A 76 13.11 -5.44 -21.98
N ASP A 77 12.75 -5.72 -23.23
CA ASP A 77 12.43 -4.71 -24.22
C ASP A 77 10.99 -4.25 -24.07
N VAL A 78 10.81 -2.95 -23.80
CA VAL A 78 9.50 -2.32 -23.58
C VAL A 78 9.29 -1.10 -24.47
N ARG A 79 9.84 -1.13 -25.68
CA ARG A 79 9.70 -0.04 -26.66
C ARG A 79 8.25 0.25 -26.99
N GLY A 80 7.91 1.54 -27.01
CA GLY A 80 6.55 2.02 -27.28
C GLY A 80 5.57 1.82 -26.11
N LYS A 81 6.07 1.49 -24.92
CA LYS A 81 5.29 1.30 -23.68
C LYS A 81 5.62 2.36 -22.66
N VAL A 82 4.72 2.54 -21.71
CA VAL A 82 4.92 3.41 -20.55
C VAL A 82 5.45 2.56 -19.40
N VAL A 83 6.49 3.06 -18.73
CA VAL A 83 7.09 2.45 -17.54
C VAL A 83 6.92 3.42 -16.39
N MET A 84 6.34 2.97 -15.29
CA MET A 84 6.13 3.81 -14.12
C MET A 84 6.34 3.01 -12.81
N PRO A 85 6.47 3.68 -11.65
CA PRO A 85 6.52 2.95 -10.40
C PRO A 85 5.23 2.17 -10.19
N GLY A 86 5.33 1.06 -9.49
CA GLY A 86 4.15 0.31 -9.08
C GLY A 86 3.21 1.17 -8.24
N LEU A 87 1.92 0.92 -8.36
CA LEU A 87 0.88 1.64 -7.65
C LEU A 87 0.92 1.31 -6.16
N VAL A 88 0.64 2.32 -5.35
CA VAL A 88 0.59 2.23 -3.88
C VAL A 88 -0.84 2.41 -3.42
N ALA A 89 -1.45 1.33 -2.96
CA ALA A 89 -2.80 1.36 -2.39
C ALA A 89 -2.71 1.78 -0.91
N ALA A 90 -3.06 3.04 -0.62
CA ALA A 90 -3.05 3.58 0.74
C ALA A 90 -4.14 2.97 1.65
N ALA A 91 -5.14 2.30 1.09
CA ALA A 91 -6.14 1.47 1.76
C ALA A 91 -6.69 0.44 0.77
N THR A 92 -7.34 -0.61 1.29
CA THR A 92 -8.06 -1.63 0.52
C THR A 92 -9.22 -2.18 1.33
N MET A 93 -10.22 -2.72 0.66
CA MET A 93 -11.29 -3.51 1.28
C MET A 93 -10.82 -4.89 1.78
N GLY A 94 -9.62 -5.32 1.39
CA GLY A 94 -9.00 -6.54 1.89
C GLY A 94 -8.61 -6.38 3.36
N ALA A 95 -8.68 -7.47 4.11
CA ALA A 95 -8.28 -7.51 5.51
C ALA A 95 -7.47 -8.78 5.79
N ALA A 96 -6.44 -8.64 6.61
CA ALA A 96 -5.70 -9.77 7.10
C ALA A 96 -6.50 -10.54 8.18
N PRO A 97 -6.40 -11.86 8.23
CA PRO A 97 -7.10 -12.66 9.25
C PRO A 97 -6.58 -12.41 10.67
N SER A 98 -5.30 -12.06 10.83
CA SER A 98 -4.66 -11.86 12.13
C SER A 98 -5.15 -10.59 12.84
N THR A 99 -5.24 -10.67 14.17
CA THR A 99 -5.55 -9.52 15.04
C THR A 99 -4.31 -8.82 15.57
N ASP A 100 -3.20 -9.55 15.75
CA ASP A 100 -2.02 -9.07 16.49
C ASP A 100 -0.88 -8.65 15.55
N LYS A 101 -0.56 -9.50 14.58
CA LYS A 101 0.48 -9.24 13.57
C LYS A 101 0.01 -9.66 12.20
N ILE A 102 0.14 -8.77 11.23
CA ILE A 102 -0.18 -9.06 9.84
C ILE A 102 0.78 -10.12 9.28
N ALA A 103 2.07 -10.04 9.63
CA ALA A 103 3.11 -10.98 9.20
C ALA A 103 2.72 -12.45 9.42
N ASP A 104 2.06 -12.76 10.53
CA ASP A 104 1.69 -14.14 10.90
C ASP A 104 0.55 -14.72 10.03
N SER A 105 -0.13 -13.89 9.24
CA SER A 105 -1.27 -14.26 8.39
C SER A 105 -1.01 -14.07 6.90
N LEU A 106 0.21 -13.70 6.50
CA LEU A 106 0.55 -13.51 5.10
C LEU A 106 0.56 -14.86 4.37
N ASP A 107 -0.10 -14.89 3.22
CA ASP A 107 -0.09 -16.04 2.31
C ASP A 107 0.33 -15.54 0.91
N PRO A 108 1.57 -15.83 0.48
CA PRO A 108 2.08 -15.36 -0.80
C PRO A 108 1.40 -16.05 -2.00
N PHE A 109 0.68 -17.14 -1.77
CA PHE A 109 -0.07 -17.84 -2.82
C PHE A 109 -1.54 -17.43 -2.88
N ASN A 110 -1.96 -16.49 -2.04
CA ASN A 110 -3.32 -16.00 -2.04
C ASN A 110 -3.68 -15.39 -3.41
N TYR A 111 -4.86 -15.74 -3.93
CA TYR A 111 -5.33 -15.24 -5.22
C TYR A 111 -5.34 -13.72 -5.32
N SER A 112 -5.62 -13.03 -4.22
CA SER A 112 -5.62 -11.56 -4.18
C SER A 112 -4.25 -10.94 -4.50
N VAL A 113 -3.14 -11.65 -4.24
CA VAL A 113 -1.78 -11.24 -4.63
C VAL A 113 -1.67 -11.15 -6.16
N SER A 114 -2.12 -12.19 -6.86
CA SER A 114 -2.10 -12.21 -8.32
C SER A 114 -2.97 -11.11 -8.93
N MET A 115 -4.12 -10.81 -8.31
CA MET A 115 -5.00 -9.72 -8.76
C MET A 115 -4.36 -8.35 -8.56
N ALA A 116 -3.73 -8.10 -7.42
CA ALA A 116 -3.02 -6.85 -7.16
C ALA A 116 -1.89 -6.63 -8.18
N LEU A 117 -1.08 -7.67 -8.44
CA LEU A 117 -0.01 -7.62 -9.44
C LEU A 117 -0.53 -7.32 -10.84
N ALA A 118 -1.63 -7.95 -11.26
CA ALA A 118 -2.25 -7.71 -12.56
C ALA A 118 -2.86 -6.31 -12.69
N SER A 119 -3.17 -5.67 -11.56
CA SER A 119 -3.65 -4.29 -11.49
C SER A 119 -2.50 -3.27 -11.36
N GLY A 120 -1.25 -3.74 -11.31
CA GLY A 120 -0.06 -2.89 -11.16
C GLY A 120 0.19 -2.39 -9.74
N VAL A 121 -0.54 -2.90 -8.75
CA VAL A 121 -0.34 -2.53 -7.35
C VAL A 121 0.82 -3.34 -6.79
N THR A 122 1.84 -2.64 -6.27
CA THR A 122 3.06 -3.24 -5.71
C THR A 122 3.27 -2.94 -4.22
N SER A 123 2.43 -2.08 -3.65
CA SER A 123 2.43 -1.82 -2.21
C SER A 123 1.00 -1.61 -1.73
N ILE A 124 0.62 -2.25 -0.62
CA ILE A 124 -0.75 -2.27 -0.12
C ILE A 124 -0.72 -2.03 1.39
N PHE A 125 -1.47 -1.04 1.87
CA PHE A 125 -1.77 -0.93 3.28
C PHE A 125 -2.87 -1.93 3.65
N VAL A 126 -2.59 -2.78 4.61
CA VAL A 126 -3.52 -3.79 5.11
C VAL A 126 -3.80 -3.61 6.59
N THR A 127 -5.03 -3.93 6.99
CA THR A 127 -5.46 -3.93 8.38
C THR A 127 -5.86 -5.33 8.80
N GLY A 128 -5.53 -5.70 10.04
CA GLY A 128 -6.11 -6.85 10.70
C GLY A 128 -7.47 -6.48 11.33
N ARG A 129 -8.16 -7.49 11.80
CA ARG A 129 -9.40 -7.28 12.56
C ARG A 129 -9.06 -6.66 13.92
N GLY A 130 -9.61 -5.47 14.21
CA GLY A 130 -9.50 -4.87 15.53
C GLY A 130 -10.32 -5.61 16.58
N SER A 131 -9.91 -5.51 17.83
CA SER A 131 -10.70 -6.03 18.96
C SER A 131 -11.91 -5.14 19.22
N PRO A 132 -13.11 -5.71 19.41
CA PRO A 132 -14.29 -4.91 19.74
C PRO A 132 -14.10 -4.12 21.04
N GLY A 133 -14.41 -2.82 21.01
CA GLY A 133 -14.39 -1.95 22.20
C GLY A 133 -13.07 -1.24 22.47
N GLU A 134 -12.03 -1.45 21.67
CA GLU A 134 -10.78 -0.69 21.77
C GLU A 134 -10.87 0.59 20.93
N SER A 135 -10.54 1.74 21.54
CA SER A 135 -10.51 3.04 20.85
C SER A 135 -9.33 3.17 19.87
N VAL A 136 -8.29 2.40 20.10
CA VAL A 136 -7.11 2.26 19.21
C VAL A 136 -6.79 0.78 19.12
N GLY A 137 -6.70 0.25 17.91
CA GLY A 137 -6.38 -1.17 17.78
C GLY A 137 -6.49 -1.71 16.37
N GLY A 138 -6.11 -2.97 16.24
CA GLY A 138 -5.97 -3.70 14.99
C GLY A 138 -4.55 -3.60 14.43
N ALA A 139 -3.99 -4.76 14.06
CA ALA A 139 -2.69 -4.81 13.40
C ALA A 139 -2.74 -4.05 12.06
N THR A 140 -1.66 -3.38 11.71
CA THR A 140 -1.54 -2.66 10.46
C THR A 140 -0.18 -2.91 9.84
N ALA A 141 -0.14 -3.09 8.54
CA ALA A 141 1.12 -3.24 7.81
C ALA A 141 1.03 -2.61 6.42
N VAL A 142 2.19 -2.33 5.84
CA VAL A 142 2.33 -2.16 4.40
C VAL A 142 3.02 -3.42 3.87
N ILE A 143 2.40 -4.05 2.89
CA ILE A 143 2.90 -5.27 2.26
C ILE A 143 3.19 -5.05 0.78
N LYS A 144 4.03 -5.91 0.22
CA LYS A 144 4.25 -6.07 -1.21
C LYS A 144 3.61 -7.37 -1.70
N PRO A 145 2.86 -7.36 -2.78
CA PRO A 145 2.29 -8.58 -3.35
C PRO A 145 3.38 -9.39 -4.08
N THR A 146 4.20 -10.12 -3.32
CA THR A 146 5.27 -10.99 -3.83
C THR A 146 4.77 -12.41 -3.94
N TYR A 147 4.32 -12.83 -5.13
CA TYR A 147 3.79 -14.19 -5.33
C TYR A 147 4.87 -15.24 -5.12
N GLY A 148 4.63 -16.15 -4.16
CA GLY A 148 5.58 -17.23 -3.83
C GLY A 148 6.82 -16.83 -3.02
N ASP A 149 6.96 -15.55 -2.62
CA ASP A 149 8.12 -15.03 -1.88
C ASP A 149 7.63 -14.34 -0.60
N MET A 150 7.53 -15.09 0.49
CA MET A 150 7.02 -14.62 1.77
C MET A 150 7.98 -13.66 2.47
N ASP A 151 9.28 -13.89 2.36
CA ASP A 151 10.32 -13.14 3.07
C ASP A 151 10.36 -11.66 2.64
N ASN A 152 9.95 -11.38 1.40
CA ASN A 152 9.93 -10.04 0.83
C ASN A 152 8.53 -9.39 0.81
N MET A 153 7.54 -10.03 1.43
CA MET A 153 6.16 -9.58 1.40
C MET A 153 5.90 -8.43 2.38
N LEU A 154 6.57 -8.42 3.53
CA LEU A 154 6.39 -7.38 4.54
C LEU A 154 7.29 -6.18 4.25
N LEU A 155 6.70 -4.99 4.04
CA LEU A 155 7.45 -3.75 3.84
C LEU A 155 7.60 -2.97 5.16
N LYS A 156 6.52 -2.88 5.95
CA LYS A 156 6.50 -2.15 7.23
C LYS A 156 5.41 -2.68 8.16
N GLU A 157 5.74 -2.96 9.42
CA GLU A 157 4.80 -3.34 10.48
C GLU A 157 5.36 -2.91 11.85
N PRO A 158 4.57 -2.25 12.70
CA PRO A 158 3.26 -1.66 12.43
C PRO A 158 3.37 -0.43 11.51
N ALA A 159 2.31 -0.12 10.74
CA ALA A 159 2.30 0.99 9.80
C ALA A 159 1.55 2.23 10.32
N ALA A 160 0.48 2.04 11.09
CA ALA A 160 -0.35 3.08 11.66
C ALA A 160 -1.09 2.58 12.92
N GLU A 161 -1.69 3.49 13.68
CA GLU A 161 -2.65 3.17 14.72
C GLU A 161 -4.07 3.46 14.21
N ASN A 162 -4.92 2.45 14.09
CA ASN A 162 -6.31 2.64 13.69
C ASN A 162 -7.12 3.17 14.88
N LEU A 163 -7.81 4.30 14.68
CA LEU A 163 -8.71 4.88 15.66
C LEU A 163 -10.14 4.40 15.40
N ASN A 164 -10.68 3.64 16.34
CA ASN A 164 -12.05 3.14 16.31
C ASN A 164 -12.99 4.10 17.07
N ILE A 165 -12.94 5.38 16.70
CA ILE A 165 -13.73 6.43 17.35
C ILE A 165 -14.91 6.75 16.43
N ALA A 166 -16.01 6.03 16.60
CA ALA A 166 -17.22 6.29 15.84
C ALA A 166 -17.81 7.65 16.24
N SER A 167 -18.24 8.44 15.26
CA SER A 167 -18.80 9.79 15.48
C SER A 167 -20.04 9.79 16.38
N TYR A 168 -20.79 8.68 16.42
CA TYR A 168 -21.99 8.50 17.23
C TYR A 168 -21.72 7.91 18.62
N ARG A 169 -20.49 7.44 18.93
CA ARG A 169 -20.11 6.85 20.21
C ARG A 169 -19.23 7.82 21.01
N TRP A 170 -19.88 8.70 21.78
CA TRP A 170 -19.18 9.67 22.61
C TRP A 170 -18.21 9.03 23.64
N MET A 171 -18.52 7.81 24.11
CA MET A 171 -17.67 7.07 25.05
C MET A 171 -16.32 6.70 24.45
N ASP A 172 -16.27 6.30 23.18
CA ASP A 172 -15.01 5.91 22.51
C ASP A 172 -14.07 7.11 22.43
N ARG A 173 -14.60 8.28 22.06
CA ARG A 173 -13.86 9.55 22.05
C ARG A 173 -13.36 9.94 23.45
N THR A 174 -14.22 9.83 24.47
CA THR A 174 -13.87 10.15 25.86
C THR A 174 -12.76 9.23 26.36
N ASN A 175 -12.86 7.92 26.12
CA ASN A 175 -11.85 6.95 26.48
C ASN A 175 -10.51 7.23 25.77
N PHE A 176 -10.54 7.55 24.48
CA PHE A 176 -9.33 7.95 23.75
C PHE A 176 -8.66 9.17 24.38
N ILE A 177 -9.41 10.24 24.67
CA ILE A 177 -8.89 11.46 25.31
C ILE A 177 -8.30 11.16 26.68
N LEU A 178 -8.97 10.35 27.52
CA LEU A 178 -8.46 9.97 28.83
C LEU A 178 -7.13 9.20 28.72
N LYS A 179 -7.03 8.24 27.83
CA LYS A 179 -5.79 7.49 27.59
C LYS A 179 -4.67 8.38 27.04
N MET A 180 -4.98 9.27 26.09
CA MET A 180 -4.01 10.27 25.59
C MET A 180 -3.47 11.18 26.70
N ARG A 181 -4.34 11.64 27.61
CA ARG A 181 -3.93 12.43 28.79
C ARG A 181 -3.06 11.63 29.75
N GLN A 182 -3.39 10.36 30.00
CA GLN A 182 -2.55 9.46 30.81
C GLN A 182 -1.17 9.25 30.17
N ALA A 183 -1.11 9.03 28.87
CA ALA A 183 0.13 8.85 28.13
C ALA A 183 0.99 10.15 28.14
N LYS A 184 0.36 11.32 27.95
CA LYS A 184 1.03 12.63 28.02
C LYS A 184 1.61 12.90 29.41
N GLU A 185 0.86 12.59 30.47
CA GLU A 185 1.33 12.73 31.86
C GLU A 185 2.48 11.77 32.17
N TYR A 186 2.41 10.52 31.67
CA TYR A 186 3.52 9.58 31.82
C TYR A 186 4.79 10.08 31.12
N LEU A 187 4.69 10.59 29.89
CA LEU A 187 5.83 11.17 29.17
C LEU A 187 6.44 12.36 29.91
N ARG A 188 5.61 13.22 30.51
CA ARG A 188 6.08 14.34 31.34
C ARG A 188 6.88 13.84 32.55
N LYS A 189 6.33 12.89 33.30
CA LYS A 189 7.02 12.28 34.45
C LYS A 189 8.32 11.57 34.07
N LEU A 190 8.31 10.89 32.90
CA LEU A 190 9.51 10.24 32.39
C LEU A 190 10.61 11.26 32.04
N ALA A 191 10.25 12.37 31.41
CA ALA A 191 11.19 13.46 31.09
C ALA A 191 11.75 14.11 32.37
N ASP A 192 10.92 14.31 33.40
CA ASP A 192 11.36 14.84 34.70
C ASP A 192 12.31 13.88 35.41
N TYR A 193 12.02 12.57 35.37
CA TYR A 193 12.90 11.53 35.90
C TYR A 193 14.26 11.51 35.19
N GLU A 194 14.29 11.55 33.85
CA GLU A 194 15.55 11.56 33.10
C GLU A 194 16.39 12.83 33.41
N LYS A 195 15.76 13.98 33.58
CA LYS A 195 16.44 15.21 34.03
C LYS A 195 17.04 15.10 35.41
N ALA A 196 16.28 14.54 36.38
CA ALA A 196 16.74 14.30 37.75
C ALA A 196 17.90 13.31 37.79
N LYS A 197 17.78 12.20 37.03
CA LYS A 197 18.84 11.21 36.89
C LYS A 197 20.15 11.80 36.31
N ALA A 198 20.04 12.68 35.32
CA ALA A 198 21.19 13.38 34.76
C ALA A 198 21.89 14.30 35.74
N LYS A 199 21.18 14.78 36.81
CA LYS A 199 21.71 15.60 37.90
C LYS A 199 22.14 14.79 39.13
N ASN A 200 22.08 13.44 39.08
CA ASN A 200 22.27 12.53 40.18
C ASN A 200 21.29 12.77 41.36
N GLU A 201 20.12 13.31 41.11
CA GLU A 201 19.05 13.45 42.07
C GLU A 201 18.31 12.14 42.25
N LYS A 202 17.88 11.81 43.49
CA LYS A 202 17.11 10.59 43.77
C LYS A 202 15.64 10.86 43.43
N LEU A 203 15.20 10.35 42.27
CA LEU A 203 13.80 10.30 41.90
C LEU A 203 13.45 8.86 41.51
N GLU A 204 12.27 8.38 41.87
CA GLU A 204 11.80 7.05 41.46
C GLU A 204 11.35 7.08 40.00
N ALA A 205 11.66 5.99 39.24
CA ALA A 205 11.20 5.84 37.90
C ALA A 205 9.66 5.77 37.83
N PRO A 206 9.00 6.52 36.95
CA PRO A 206 7.55 6.52 36.89
C PRO A 206 7.04 5.17 36.41
N ARG A 207 6.05 4.63 37.12
CA ARG A 207 5.38 3.39 36.69
C ARG A 207 4.54 3.66 35.44
N LYS A 208 4.78 2.89 34.40
CA LYS A 208 3.98 2.96 33.18
C LYS A 208 2.56 2.46 33.46
N PRO A 209 1.50 3.24 33.14
CA PRO A 209 0.14 2.74 33.16
C PRO A 209 -0.04 1.59 32.14
N GLY A 210 -0.95 0.66 32.40
CA GLY A 210 -1.29 -0.39 31.42
C GLY A 210 -1.93 0.20 30.17
N ASP A 211 -1.79 -0.49 29.05
CA ASP A 211 -2.50 -0.22 27.77
C ASP A 211 -2.38 1.22 27.21
N ILE A 212 -1.20 1.83 27.35
CA ILE A 212 -0.93 3.16 26.76
C ILE A 212 0.12 3.14 25.66
N ASP A 213 0.63 1.99 25.23
CA ASP A 213 1.75 1.92 24.27
C ASP A 213 1.39 2.54 22.92
N SER A 214 0.22 2.25 22.37
CA SER A 214 -0.27 2.87 21.12
C SER A 214 -0.37 4.40 21.25
N TYR A 215 -0.87 4.90 22.39
CA TYR A 215 -0.98 6.33 22.66
C TYR A 215 0.39 7.00 22.81
N LEU A 216 1.38 6.29 23.37
CA LEU A 216 2.76 6.78 23.44
C LEU A 216 3.38 6.90 22.05
N ARG A 217 3.18 5.89 21.17
CA ARG A 217 3.65 5.94 19.77
C ARG A 217 3.04 7.12 19.02
N LEU A 218 1.74 7.38 19.19
CA LEU A 218 1.07 8.54 18.61
C LEU A 218 1.68 9.86 19.09
N LEU A 219 1.83 10.08 20.42
CA LEU A 219 2.38 11.30 21.01
C LEU A 219 3.84 11.54 20.62
N ARG A 220 4.63 10.47 20.43
CA ARG A 220 6.01 10.55 19.94
C ARG A 220 6.09 10.72 18.42
N ARG A 221 4.95 10.68 17.73
CA ARG A 221 4.85 10.77 16.27
C ARG A 221 5.61 9.65 15.55
N GLU A 222 5.77 8.50 16.19
CA GLU A 222 6.45 7.33 15.61
C GLU A 222 5.67 6.78 14.43
N MET A 223 4.32 6.85 14.50
CA MET A 223 3.43 6.46 13.41
C MET A 223 2.18 7.37 13.37
N PRO A 224 1.48 7.44 12.24
CA PRO A 224 0.22 8.19 12.14
C PRO A 224 -0.93 7.44 12.80
N ALA A 225 -1.93 8.20 13.28
CA ALA A 225 -3.26 7.70 13.55
C ALA A 225 -4.08 7.70 12.25
N ARG A 226 -4.91 6.68 12.02
CA ARG A 226 -5.89 6.63 10.93
C ARG A 226 -7.29 6.66 11.50
N LEU A 227 -8.12 7.54 10.97
CA LEU A 227 -9.50 7.70 11.40
C LEU A 227 -10.42 7.80 10.18
N SER A 228 -11.44 6.94 10.13
CA SER A 228 -12.49 7.05 9.11
C SER A 228 -13.42 8.21 9.45
N ALA A 229 -13.53 9.17 8.52
CA ALA A 229 -14.41 10.32 8.63
C ALA A 229 -14.79 10.84 7.24
N ASP A 230 -16.06 10.83 6.92
CA ASP A 230 -16.60 11.26 5.62
C ASP A 230 -17.25 12.63 5.66
N LYS A 231 -18.02 12.92 6.72
CA LYS A 231 -18.76 14.16 6.86
C LYS A 231 -17.92 15.29 7.43
N ALA A 232 -18.18 16.51 7.00
CA ALA A 232 -17.49 17.71 7.48
C ALA A 232 -17.46 17.80 9.01
N GLY A 233 -18.57 17.52 9.69
CA GLY A 233 -18.64 17.53 11.15
C GLY A 233 -17.79 16.46 11.83
N GLU A 234 -17.63 15.29 11.22
CA GLU A 234 -16.76 14.21 11.71
C GLU A 234 -15.29 14.60 11.54
N ILE A 235 -14.94 15.15 10.37
CA ILE A 235 -13.61 15.67 10.07
C ILE A 235 -13.23 16.76 11.07
N MET A 236 -14.09 17.74 11.31
CA MET A 236 -13.82 18.81 12.28
C MET A 236 -13.60 18.27 13.69
N LYS A 237 -14.39 17.29 14.13
CA LYS A 237 -14.17 16.62 15.43
C LYS A 237 -12.87 15.84 15.49
N ALA A 238 -12.40 15.28 14.37
CA ALA A 238 -11.09 14.64 14.29
C ALA A 238 -9.95 15.68 14.40
N LEU A 239 -10.10 16.84 13.75
CA LEU A 239 -9.14 17.95 13.82
C LEU A 239 -9.00 18.52 15.25
N GLU A 240 -10.09 18.60 16.03
CA GLU A 240 -10.02 18.99 17.45
C GLU A 240 -9.11 18.08 18.28
N LEU A 241 -9.00 16.77 17.94
CA LEU A 241 -8.08 15.86 18.63
C LEU A 241 -6.62 16.22 18.35
N VAL A 242 -6.32 16.65 17.11
CA VAL A 242 -4.97 17.07 16.74
C VAL A 242 -4.60 18.40 17.43
N ASP A 243 -5.58 19.28 17.65
CA ASP A 243 -5.38 20.52 18.40
C ASP A 243 -5.06 20.25 19.89
N GLU A 244 -5.69 19.24 20.51
CA GLU A 244 -5.41 18.87 21.90
C GLU A 244 -4.13 18.04 22.05
N PHE A 245 -3.85 17.15 21.08
CA PHE A 245 -2.72 16.22 21.13
C PHE A 245 -1.93 16.27 19.80
N PRO A 246 -0.66 16.62 19.80
CA PRO A 246 0.13 16.83 18.58
C PRO A 246 0.61 15.51 17.94
N PHE A 247 -0.31 14.67 17.46
CA PHE A 247 0.00 13.48 16.69
C PHE A 247 -0.26 13.68 15.18
N ARG A 248 0.29 12.81 14.36
CA ARG A 248 0.00 12.81 12.92
C ARG A 248 -1.32 12.10 12.67
N LEU A 249 -2.27 12.76 12.00
CA LEU A 249 -3.57 12.19 11.65
C LEU A 249 -3.67 11.99 10.14
N VAL A 250 -4.26 10.86 9.76
CA VAL A 250 -4.69 10.55 8.40
C VAL A 250 -6.20 10.29 8.45
N ILE A 251 -6.96 11.06 7.69
CA ILE A 251 -8.40 10.87 7.53
C ILE A 251 -8.62 9.90 6.37
N GLU A 252 -9.42 8.87 6.58
CA GLU A 252 -9.82 7.91 5.56
C GLU A 252 -11.29 8.11 5.21
N GLY A 253 -11.59 8.28 3.92
CA GLY A 253 -12.89 8.66 3.39
C GLY A 253 -12.87 10.08 2.87
N GLY A 254 -13.14 11.07 3.73
CA GLY A 254 -13.04 12.48 3.39
C GLY A 254 -13.99 12.91 2.28
N THR A 255 -15.18 12.31 2.17
CA THR A 255 -16.15 12.60 1.10
C THR A 255 -16.57 14.09 1.10
N GLU A 256 -16.70 14.71 2.27
CA GLU A 256 -17.00 16.14 2.43
C GLU A 256 -15.75 16.98 2.78
N ALA A 257 -14.53 16.45 2.61
CA ALA A 257 -13.29 17.17 2.94
C ALA A 257 -13.14 18.49 2.18
N TRP A 258 -13.71 18.60 0.99
CA TRP A 258 -13.74 19.81 0.17
C TRP A 258 -14.38 21.00 0.87
N THR A 259 -15.30 20.79 1.82
CA THR A 259 -15.96 21.88 2.56
C THR A 259 -15.12 22.46 3.68
N VAL A 260 -14.10 21.71 4.15
CA VAL A 260 -13.23 22.04 5.29
C VAL A 260 -11.74 21.94 4.94
N ALA A 261 -11.42 22.04 3.66
CA ALA A 261 -10.07 21.83 3.13
C ALA A 261 -9.01 22.72 3.81
N ASP A 262 -9.32 24.01 4.04
CA ASP A 262 -8.43 24.95 4.72
C ASP A 262 -8.15 24.55 6.18
N ALA A 263 -9.16 24.03 6.88
CA ALA A 263 -9.01 23.56 8.26
C ALA A 263 -8.13 22.29 8.34
N ILE A 264 -8.23 21.42 7.35
CA ILE A 264 -7.38 20.22 7.20
C ILE A 264 -5.94 20.64 6.92
N ALA A 265 -5.75 21.54 5.95
CA ALA A 265 -4.42 22.05 5.55
C ALA A 265 -3.70 22.75 6.71
N ALA A 266 -4.40 23.57 7.48
CA ALA A 266 -3.84 24.29 8.62
C ALA A 266 -3.24 23.40 9.71
N ARG A 267 -3.61 22.08 9.73
CA ARG A 267 -3.15 21.10 10.72
C ARG A 267 -2.25 20.02 10.15
N ASP A 268 -1.82 20.16 8.89
CA ASP A 268 -0.98 19.18 8.17
C ASP A 268 -1.57 17.75 8.26
N VAL A 269 -2.90 17.64 8.15
CA VAL A 269 -3.61 16.36 8.16
C VAL A 269 -3.70 15.85 6.74
N ALA A 270 -3.34 14.56 6.54
CA ALA A 270 -3.47 13.91 5.25
C ALA A 270 -4.85 13.27 5.08
N VAL A 271 -5.29 13.15 3.83
CA VAL A 271 -6.59 12.54 3.48
C VAL A 271 -6.39 11.39 2.51
N ILE A 272 -7.06 10.28 2.75
CA ILE A 272 -7.18 9.18 1.79
C ILE A 272 -8.62 9.22 1.28
N LEU A 273 -8.80 9.59 0.01
CA LEU A 273 -10.12 9.87 -0.55
C LEU A 273 -10.49 8.95 -1.71
N SER A 274 -11.78 8.75 -1.90
CA SER A 274 -12.35 8.00 -3.03
C SER A 274 -13.14 8.96 -3.93
N PRO A 275 -12.57 9.41 -5.06
CA PRO A 275 -13.19 10.44 -5.91
C PRO A 275 -14.55 10.04 -6.48
N ARG A 276 -14.80 8.73 -6.66
CA ARG A 276 -16.07 8.20 -7.18
C ARG A 276 -17.10 7.84 -6.10
N GLU A 277 -16.76 8.02 -4.81
CA GLU A 277 -17.72 7.81 -3.73
C GLU A 277 -18.90 8.77 -3.86
N LYS A 278 -20.12 8.27 -3.68
CA LYS A 278 -21.35 9.04 -3.85
C LYS A 278 -22.09 9.15 -2.55
N GLN A 279 -22.17 10.37 -2.05
CA GLN A 279 -23.00 10.74 -0.90
C GLN A 279 -23.93 11.88 -1.31
N ARG A 280 -25.23 11.72 -1.07
CA ARG A 280 -26.19 12.79 -1.35
C ARG A 280 -25.99 13.97 -0.40
N PRO A 281 -26.20 15.21 -0.87
CA PRO A 281 -26.27 16.35 0.01
C PRO A 281 -27.33 16.12 1.12
N ASN A 282 -27.04 16.63 2.31
CA ASN A 282 -28.02 16.61 3.39
C ASN A 282 -28.90 17.87 3.27
N GLU A 283 -30.17 17.67 2.93
CA GLU A 283 -31.16 18.75 2.73
C GLU A 283 -31.57 19.43 4.04
N ASP A 284 -31.32 18.80 5.20
CA ASP A 284 -31.70 19.34 6.51
C ASP A 284 -30.66 20.36 7.04
N ILE A 285 -29.55 20.57 6.35
CA ILE A 285 -28.53 21.53 6.78
C ILE A 285 -28.33 22.60 5.70
N SER A 286 -28.09 23.84 6.15
CA SER A 286 -27.84 24.98 5.24
C SER A 286 -26.45 25.02 4.65
N GLN A 287 -25.51 24.22 5.18
CA GLN A 287 -24.14 24.15 4.70
C GLN A 287 -23.99 23.20 3.52
N PRO A 288 -23.07 23.47 2.59
CA PRO A 288 -22.72 22.53 1.53
C PRO A 288 -22.32 21.17 2.11
N SER A 289 -22.81 20.08 1.52
CA SER A 289 -22.58 18.71 2.00
C SER A 289 -22.64 17.71 0.84
N GLY A 290 -22.28 16.47 1.12
CA GLY A 290 -22.26 15.38 0.15
C GLY A 290 -20.98 15.34 -0.69
N SER A 291 -20.96 14.42 -1.65
CA SER A 291 -19.80 14.24 -2.52
C SER A 291 -19.69 15.36 -3.55
N ASN A 292 -18.44 15.75 -3.84
CA ASN A 292 -18.11 16.72 -4.87
C ASN A 292 -17.03 16.13 -5.79
N VAL A 293 -17.24 16.18 -7.09
CA VAL A 293 -16.29 15.68 -8.09
C VAL A 293 -14.96 16.46 -8.06
N GLU A 294 -15.00 17.73 -7.66
CA GLU A 294 -13.83 18.62 -7.53
C GLU A 294 -13.08 18.44 -6.19
N ASN A 295 -13.51 17.53 -5.30
CA ASN A 295 -12.95 17.37 -3.96
C ASN A 295 -11.40 17.30 -3.98
N ALA A 296 -10.83 16.44 -4.83
CA ALA A 296 -9.38 16.29 -4.96
C ALA A 296 -8.69 17.59 -5.42
N ALA A 297 -9.27 18.30 -6.39
CA ALA A 297 -8.73 19.58 -6.88
C ALA A 297 -8.79 20.68 -5.82
N ILE A 298 -9.86 20.73 -5.03
CA ILE A 298 -10.02 21.68 -3.91
C ILE A 298 -8.98 21.38 -2.82
N LEU A 299 -8.79 20.11 -2.45
CA LEU A 299 -7.78 19.70 -1.48
C LEU A 299 -6.37 20.05 -1.95
N LYS A 300 -6.04 19.81 -3.24
CA LYS A 300 -4.77 20.23 -3.84
C LYS A 300 -4.55 21.72 -3.74
N LYS A 301 -5.55 22.52 -4.09
CA LYS A 301 -5.51 23.98 -4.02
C LYS A 301 -5.29 24.49 -2.59
N ALA A 302 -5.88 23.84 -1.60
CA ALA A 302 -5.68 24.17 -0.19
C ALA A 302 -4.32 23.69 0.36
N GLY A 303 -3.54 22.91 -0.40
CA GLY A 303 -2.26 22.36 0.05
C GLY A 303 -2.37 21.10 0.91
N VAL A 304 -3.52 20.45 0.93
CA VAL A 304 -3.71 19.17 1.64
C VAL A 304 -3.00 18.05 0.91
N LYS A 305 -2.22 17.26 1.64
CA LYS A 305 -1.64 16.02 1.13
C LYS A 305 -2.72 14.93 1.09
N PHE A 306 -2.90 14.27 -0.05
CA PHE A 306 -3.89 13.22 -0.16
C PHE A 306 -3.43 12.05 -1.05
N ALA A 307 -3.98 10.86 -0.76
CA ALA A 307 -3.91 9.70 -1.63
C ALA A 307 -5.30 9.37 -2.16
N ILE A 308 -5.34 8.72 -3.31
CA ILE A 308 -6.57 8.25 -3.93
C ILE A 308 -6.67 6.74 -3.73
N ILE A 309 -7.86 6.27 -3.36
CA ILE A 309 -8.24 4.86 -3.28
C ILE A 309 -9.53 4.63 -4.05
N PRO A 310 -9.81 3.38 -4.43
CA PRO A 310 -11.09 3.04 -5.06
C PRO A 310 -12.29 3.29 -4.16
N ALA A 311 -13.43 3.62 -4.77
CA ALA A 311 -14.67 3.81 -4.06
C ALA A 311 -15.24 2.48 -3.56
N VAL A 312 -15.52 2.40 -2.26
CA VAL A 312 -16.01 1.19 -1.58
C VAL A 312 -17.44 0.85 -2.00
N SER A 313 -18.27 1.85 -2.19
CA SER A 313 -19.71 1.69 -2.54
C SER A 313 -19.97 0.96 -3.86
N HIS A 314 -18.97 0.80 -4.71
CA HIS A 314 -19.11 0.15 -6.01
C HIS A 314 -18.83 -1.36 -6.00
N PHE A 315 -18.37 -1.92 -4.87
CA PHE A 315 -18.01 -3.32 -4.75
C PHE A 315 -18.80 -4.03 -3.65
N TYR A 316 -19.82 -4.77 -4.07
CA TYR A 316 -20.67 -5.56 -3.15
C TYR A 316 -20.10 -6.92 -2.74
N MET A 317 -18.95 -7.32 -3.29
CA MET A 317 -18.37 -8.63 -3.02
C MET A 317 -16.91 -8.50 -2.55
N THR A 318 -16.72 -8.61 -1.25
CA THR A 318 -15.40 -8.83 -0.68
C THR A 318 -14.92 -10.24 -1.06
N MET A 319 -13.81 -10.34 -1.77
CA MET A 319 -13.08 -11.61 -1.85
C MET A 319 -12.19 -11.70 -0.61
N GLY A 320 -12.22 -12.83 0.07
CA GLY A 320 -11.31 -13.10 1.18
C GLY A 320 -9.85 -12.94 0.72
N GLY A 321 -9.08 -12.16 1.47
CA GLY A 321 -7.67 -11.87 1.21
C GLY A 321 -7.31 -10.44 1.63
N PHE A 322 -6.01 -10.16 1.68
CA PHE A 322 -5.50 -8.86 2.11
C PHE A 322 -5.46 -7.81 0.99
N ALA A 323 -5.62 -8.19 -0.26
CA ALA A 323 -5.83 -7.27 -1.37
C ALA A 323 -7.27 -7.43 -1.88
N GLY A 324 -8.10 -6.41 -1.73
CA GLY A 324 -9.47 -6.43 -2.23
C GLY A 324 -9.54 -6.28 -3.75
N ARG A 325 -10.67 -6.64 -4.35
CA ARG A 325 -10.95 -6.40 -5.78
C ARG A 325 -11.07 -4.93 -6.14
N ASP A 326 -11.33 -4.09 -5.16
CA ASP A 326 -11.32 -2.63 -5.28
C ASP A 326 -10.06 -2.13 -5.97
N LEU A 327 -8.90 -2.71 -5.66
CA LEU A 327 -7.61 -2.27 -6.21
C LEU A 327 -7.52 -2.32 -7.73
N MET A 328 -8.35 -3.11 -8.41
CA MET A 328 -8.41 -3.16 -9.87
C MET A 328 -8.85 -1.86 -10.52
N THR A 329 -9.50 -0.97 -9.78
CA THR A 329 -10.01 0.30 -10.30
C THR A 329 -9.19 1.52 -9.88
N LEU A 330 -8.07 1.34 -9.19
CA LEU A 330 -7.27 2.45 -8.66
C LEU A 330 -6.89 3.51 -9.72
N PRO A 331 -6.39 3.16 -10.93
CA PRO A 331 -6.15 4.16 -11.98
C PRO A 331 -7.43 4.86 -12.46
N MET A 332 -8.56 4.17 -12.46
CA MET A 332 -9.85 4.74 -12.86
C MET A 332 -10.36 5.77 -11.85
N ASP A 333 -10.13 5.55 -10.55
CA ASP A 333 -10.46 6.52 -9.50
C ASP A 333 -9.56 7.76 -9.58
N ALA A 334 -8.29 7.59 -9.91
CA ALA A 334 -7.38 8.71 -10.19
C ALA A 334 -7.82 9.50 -11.45
N ALA A 335 -8.22 8.82 -12.52
CA ALA A 335 -8.77 9.45 -13.73
C ALA A 335 -10.07 10.22 -13.45
N ALA A 336 -10.92 9.73 -12.53
CA ALA A 336 -12.12 10.43 -12.09
C ALA A 336 -11.77 11.76 -11.38
N ALA A 337 -10.71 11.78 -10.57
CA ALA A 337 -10.21 13.02 -9.96
C ALA A 337 -9.71 14.03 -11.02
N VAL A 338 -9.05 13.55 -12.08
CA VAL A 338 -8.65 14.41 -13.21
C VAL A 338 -9.89 14.99 -13.90
N SER A 339 -10.93 14.19 -14.11
CA SER A 339 -12.20 14.68 -14.66
C SER A 339 -12.87 15.74 -13.76
N GLY A 340 -12.57 15.72 -12.45
CA GLY A 340 -12.97 16.73 -11.46
C GLY A 340 -12.03 17.94 -11.37
N GLY A 341 -11.09 18.11 -12.32
CA GLY A 341 -10.22 19.28 -12.39
C GLY A 341 -8.85 19.15 -11.71
N LEU A 342 -8.50 17.96 -11.20
CA LEU A 342 -7.15 17.67 -10.73
C LEU A 342 -6.21 17.51 -11.93
N ASP A 343 -4.98 18.02 -11.86
CA ASP A 343 -3.97 17.78 -12.88
C ASP A 343 -3.49 16.32 -12.85
N GLU A 344 -3.12 15.78 -14.03
CA GLU A 344 -2.73 14.38 -14.19
C GLU A 344 -1.49 14.00 -13.37
N GLN A 345 -0.52 14.90 -13.27
CA GLN A 345 0.70 14.65 -12.50
C GLN A 345 0.37 14.44 -11.01
N THR A 346 -0.46 15.30 -10.43
CA THR A 346 -0.92 15.15 -9.04
C THR A 346 -1.77 13.88 -8.86
N ALA A 347 -2.58 13.51 -9.84
CA ALA A 347 -3.35 12.26 -9.78
C ALA A 347 -2.44 11.02 -9.79
N LEU A 348 -1.37 11.01 -10.61
CA LEU A 348 -0.35 9.96 -10.58
C LEU A 348 0.41 9.94 -9.25
N GLU A 349 0.79 11.09 -8.74
CA GLU A 349 1.43 11.20 -7.41
C GLU A 349 0.54 10.63 -6.31
N ALA A 350 -0.76 10.88 -6.35
CA ALA A 350 -1.72 10.45 -5.33
C ALA A 350 -1.91 8.93 -5.25
N ILE A 351 -1.60 8.19 -6.31
CA ILE A 351 -1.63 6.71 -6.34
C ILE A 351 -0.23 6.08 -6.34
N THR A 352 0.82 6.87 -6.13
CA THR A 352 2.21 6.42 -6.10
C THR A 352 2.96 7.08 -4.94
N ILE A 353 3.73 8.14 -5.19
CA ILE A 353 4.64 8.74 -4.20
C ILE A 353 3.91 9.38 -3.02
N THR A 354 2.80 10.08 -3.23
CA THR A 354 2.07 10.71 -2.12
C THR A 354 1.41 9.65 -1.23
N ALA A 355 0.87 8.59 -1.83
CA ALA A 355 0.38 7.43 -1.07
C ALA A 355 1.51 6.79 -0.24
N ALA A 356 2.70 6.60 -0.82
CA ALA A 356 3.87 6.09 -0.12
C ALA A 356 4.31 6.99 1.05
N GLN A 357 4.29 8.33 0.86
CA GLN A 357 4.58 9.30 1.91
C GLN A 357 3.59 9.24 3.08
N ILE A 358 2.29 9.11 2.78
CA ILE A 358 1.26 8.97 3.82
C ILE A 358 1.49 7.69 4.64
N LEU A 359 1.93 6.62 3.98
CA LEU A 359 2.26 5.34 4.62
C LEU A 359 3.65 5.35 5.30
N GLY A 360 4.51 6.33 4.99
CA GLY A 360 5.88 6.43 5.49
C GLY A 360 6.77 5.29 4.97
N VAL A 361 6.71 5.04 3.66
CA VAL A 361 7.52 4.06 2.91
C VAL A 361 8.09 4.65 1.61
N ASP A 362 8.05 5.97 1.48
CA ASP A 362 8.46 6.70 0.29
C ASP A 362 9.98 6.73 0.06
N ASP A 363 10.76 6.37 1.06
CA ASP A 363 12.19 6.10 0.93
C ASP A 363 12.49 4.85 0.09
N ARG A 364 11.53 3.92 0.00
CA ARG A 364 11.68 2.64 -0.70
C ARG A 364 10.87 2.55 -1.99
N VAL A 365 9.64 3.07 -2.02
CA VAL A 365 8.67 2.85 -3.13
C VAL A 365 8.01 4.16 -3.58
N GLY A 366 7.13 4.10 -4.58
CA GLY A 366 6.27 5.19 -5.04
C GLY A 366 6.90 6.11 -6.10
N SER A 367 8.16 5.95 -6.46
CA SER A 367 8.79 6.67 -7.57
C SER A 367 9.95 5.87 -8.17
N ILE A 368 10.28 6.12 -9.44
CA ILE A 368 11.46 5.54 -10.07
C ILE A 368 12.65 6.47 -9.79
N GLN A 369 13.47 6.07 -8.81
CA GLN A 369 14.67 6.77 -8.38
C GLN A 369 15.79 5.78 -8.04
N GLU A 370 17.05 6.17 -8.25
CA GLU A 370 18.21 5.36 -7.89
C GLU A 370 18.22 5.09 -6.36
N GLY A 371 18.48 3.84 -5.98
CA GLY A 371 18.48 3.37 -4.60
C GLY A 371 17.13 2.84 -4.09
N LYS A 372 16.01 3.18 -4.71
CA LYS A 372 14.70 2.64 -4.35
C LYS A 372 14.52 1.20 -4.82
N ASP A 373 13.54 0.53 -4.25
CA ASP A 373 13.13 -0.80 -4.67
C ASP A 373 12.64 -0.76 -6.12
N ALA A 374 13.03 -1.74 -6.91
CA ALA A 374 12.60 -1.84 -8.30
C ALA A 374 11.17 -2.42 -8.38
N ASP A 375 10.22 -1.67 -7.85
CA ASP A 375 8.79 -1.92 -7.96
C ASP A 375 8.27 -1.11 -9.15
N ILE A 376 8.13 -1.78 -10.28
CA ILE A 376 7.93 -1.15 -11.59
C ILE A 376 6.80 -1.83 -12.33
N ILE A 377 5.97 -1.06 -13.00
CA ILE A 377 4.94 -1.57 -13.92
C ILE A 377 5.20 -1.07 -15.34
N VAL A 378 4.86 -1.92 -16.29
CA VAL A 378 4.87 -1.63 -17.72
C VAL A 378 3.45 -1.63 -18.22
N LEU A 379 3.05 -0.54 -18.83
CA LEU A 379 1.69 -0.31 -19.33
C LEU A 379 1.69 -0.29 -20.85
N GLY A 380 0.60 -0.79 -21.44
CA GLY A 380 0.39 -0.78 -22.89
C GLY A 380 0.13 0.62 -23.49
N GLY A 381 -0.08 1.64 -22.65
CA GLY A 381 -0.40 3.00 -23.07
C GLY A 381 -0.43 3.97 -21.88
N HIS A 382 -1.09 5.12 -22.07
CA HIS A 382 -1.21 6.14 -21.02
C HIS A 382 -1.95 5.60 -19.77
N PRO A 383 -1.49 5.89 -18.54
CA PRO A 383 -2.01 5.29 -17.29
C PRO A 383 -3.52 5.47 -17.08
N PHE A 384 -4.09 6.59 -17.53
CA PHE A 384 -5.51 6.91 -17.35
C PHE A 384 -6.39 6.58 -18.55
N HIS A 385 -5.84 5.94 -19.58
CA HIS A 385 -6.63 5.50 -20.72
C HIS A 385 -7.37 4.19 -20.38
N TYR A 386 -8.65 4.13 -20.69
CA TYR A 386 -9.52 2.99 -20.31
C TYR A 386 -9.11 1.65 -20.95
N ASP A 387 -8.40 1.67 -22.08
CA ASP A 387 -7.90 0.51 -22.80
C ASP A 387 -6.44 0.17 -22.48
N THR A 388 -5.84 0.89 -21.52
CA THR A 388 -4.49 0.61 -21.05
C THR A 388 -4.49 -0.48 -20.02
N PHE A 389 -3.72 -1.53 -20.26
CA PHE A 389 -3.54 -2.64 -19.32
C PHE A 389 -2.11 -2.70 -18.81
N VAL A 390 -1.97 -3.22 -17.60
CA VAL A 390 -0.67 -3.62 -17.06
C VAL A 390 -0.19 -4.85 -17.84
N GLU A 391 0.98 -4.75 -18.44
CA GLU A 391 1.57 -5.84 -19.21
C GLU A 391 2.59 -6.63 -18.38
N LEU A 392 3.42 -5.92 -17.61
CA LEU A 392 4.42 -6.52 -16.73
C LEU A 392 4.38 -5.81 -15.37
N THR A 393 4.56 -6.57 -14.29
CA THR A 393 4.77 -6.02 -12.95
C THR A 393 6.01 -6.63 -12.33
N PHE A 394 6.92 -5.76 -11.93
CA PHE A 394 8.13 -6.12 -11.18
C PHE A 394 7.96 -5.70 -9.72
N VAL A 395 8.33 -6.56 -8.80
CA VAL A 395 8.42 -6.26 -7.37
C VAL A 395 9.81 -6.66 -6.89
N ASN A 396 10.51 -5.76 -6.23
CA ASN A 396 11.91 -5.95 -5.84
C ASN A 396 12.77 -6.44 -7.01
N GLY A 397 12.57 -5.88 -8.21
CA GLY A 397 13.30 -6.22 -9.42
C GLY A 397 12.97 -7.57 -10.06
N LYS A 398 12.14 -8.39 -9.44
CA LYS A 398 11.68 -9.67 -9.98
C LYS A 398 10.39 -9.50 -10.78
N LEU A 399 10.33 -10.11 -11.97
CA LEU A 399 9.09 -10.15 -12.77
C LEU A 399 8.07 -11.05 -12.08
N MET A 400 7.05 -10.46 -11.47
CA MET A 400 5.99 -11.16 -10.72
C MET A 400 4.71 -11.38 -11.54
N TYR A 401 4.45 -10.52 -12.52
CA TYR A 401 3.29 -10.64 -13.42
C TYR A 401 3.70 -10.37 -14.85
N ASP A 402 3.26 -11.26 -15.75
CA ASP A 402 3.36 -11.11 -17.20
C ASP A 402 1.97 -11.43 -17.78
N LYS A 403 1.32 -10.43 -18.36
CA LYS A 403 -0.02 -10.54 -18.95
C LYS A 403 -0.10 -11.72 -19.94
N ASN A 404 0.98 -11.93 -20.71
CA ASN A 404 1.02 -12.96 -21.74
C ASN A 404 1.11 -14.39 -21.19
N LYS A 405 1.52 -14.54 -19.92
CA LYS A 405 1.62 -15.82 -19.24
C LYS A 405 0.47 -16.09 -18.26
N SER A 406 -0.30 -15.04 -17.90
CA SER A 406 -1.36 -15.16 -16.93
C SER A 406 -2.61 -15.79 -17.50
N VAL A 407 -2.99 -16.95 -16.98
CA VAL A 407 -4.23 -17.64 -17.37
C VAL A 407 -5.47 -16.90 -16.89
N TYR A 408 -5.41 -16.27 -15.70
CA TYR A 408 -6.54 -15.57 -15.08
C TYR A 408 -7.02 -14.33 -15.84
N PHE A 409 -6.10 -13.68 -16.56
CA PHE A 409 -6.37 -12.45 -17.31
C PHE A 409 -6.35 -12.66 -18.83
N ALA A 410 -6.49 -13.88 -19.25
CA ALA A 410 -6.49 -14.26 -20.67
C ALA A 410 -7.58 -13.53 -21.49
N HIS A 411 -8.71 -13.18 -20.87
CA HIS A 411 -9.83 -12.48 -21.49
C HIS A 411 -9.54 -11.02 -21.87
N ILE A 412 -8.49 -10.40 -21.31
CA ILE A 412 -8.07 -9.03 -21.65
C ILE A 412 -6.99 -8.97 -22.74
N ARG A 413 -6.68 -10.11 -23.37
CA ARG A 413 -5.74 -10.17 -24.49
C ARG A 413 -6.43 -9.88 -25.80
N ARG A 414 -5.64 -9.43 -26.77
CA ARG A 414 -6.14 -9.30 -28.14
C ARG A 414 -6.48 -10.67 -28.71
N TYR A 415 -7.47 -10.70 -29.60
CA TYR A 415 -7.99 -11.93 -30.19
C TYR A 415 -6.95 -12.77 -30.94
N ASP A 416 -5.98 -12.11 -31.55
CA ASP A 416 -4.91 -12.70 -32.35
C ASP A 416 -3.70 -13.20 -31.55
N GLU A 417 -3.63 -12.88 -30.24
CA GLU A 417 -2.55 -13.35 -29.37
C GLU A 417 -2.77 -14.82 -28.98
N LYS A 418 -1.98 -15.74 -29.55
CA LYS A 418 -1.95 -17.16 -29.14
C LYS A 418 -1.10 -17.33 -27.89
N VAL A 419 -1.66 -17.92 -26.86
CA VAL A 419 -0.95 -18.21 -25.61
C VAL A 419 -0.81 -19.72 -25.44
N PRO A 420 0.41 -20.24 -25.19
CA PRO A 420 0.61 -21.65 -24.92
C PRO A 420 -0.21 -22.12 -23.69
N GLY A 421 -0.95 -23.22 -23.82
CA GLY A 421 -1.73 -23.79 -22.73
C GLY A 421 -3.12 -23.17 -22.50
N MET A 422 -3.54 -22.23 -23.34
CA MET A 422 -4.88 -21.66 -23.29
C MET A 422 -5.92 -22.65 -23.81
N PRO A 423 -7.11 -22.78 -23.19
CA PRO A 423 -8.20 -23.54 -23.76
C PRO A 423 -8.61 -22.96 -25.11
N PRO A 424 -9.15 -23.78 -26.06
CA PRO A 424 -9.60 -23.31 -27.35
C PRO A 424 -10.58 -22.14 -27.20
N ASP A 425 -10.54 -21.22 -28.15
CA ASP A 425 -11.35 -19.99 -28.16
C ASP A 425 -12.80 -20.28 -27.74
N ILE A 426 -13.25 -19.60 -26.67
CA ILE A 426 -14.61 -19.71 -26.14
C ILE A 426 -15.68 -19.47 -27.22
N ARG A 427 -15.34 -18.75 -28.30
CA ARG A 427 -16.22 -18.52 -29.45
C ARG A 427 -16.43 -19.74 -30.35
N GLN A 428 -15.58 -20.75 -30.22
CA GLN A 428 -15.76 -22.05 -30.91
C GLN A 428 -16.59 -23.04 -30.07
N ILE A 429 -16.94 -22.70 -28.83
CA ILE A 429 -17.82 -23.49 -28.01
C ILE A 429 -19.25 -23.21 -28.50
N ASP A 430 -19.89 -24.18 -29.10
CA ASP A 430 -21.31 -24.11 -29.43
C ASP A 430 -22.09 -23.71 -28.16
N PRO A 431 -22.78 -22.56 -28.14
CA PRO A 431 -23.53 -22.13 -26.97
C PRO A 431 -24.62 -23.13 -26.54
N ASN A 432 -25.02 -24.07 -27.46
CA ASN A 432 -25.96 -25.13 -27.19
C ASN A 432 -25.28 -26.37 -26.58
N ALA A 433 -23.95 -26.48 -26.62
CA ALA A 433 -23.18 -27.57 -26.02
C ALA A 433 -22.88 -27.35 -24.53
N LEU A 434 -23.15 -26.15 -24.00
CA LEU A 434 -22.98 -25.88 -22.58
C LEU A 434 -24.10 -26.54 -21.77
N PRO A 435 -23.80 -27.32 -20.71
CA PRO A 435 -24.85 -27.86 -19.86
C PRO A 435 -25.70 -26.72 -19.27
N PRO A 436 -27.02 -26.90 -19.15
CA PRO A 436 -27.91 -25.87 -18.64
C PRO A 436 -27.41 -25.41 -17.26
N ARG A 437 -27.26 -24.09 -17.05
CA ARG A 437 -26.81 -23.52 -15.79
C ARG A 437 -27.73 -24.02 -14.67
N GLU A 438 -27.17 -24.58 -13.61
CA GLU A 438 -27.93 -25.07 -12.43
C GLU A 438 -28.87 -24.03 -11.81
N SER A 439 -28.66 -22.73 -12.04
CA SER A 439 -29.53 -21.65 -11.60
C SER A 439 -30.95 -21.68 -12.19
N GLN A 440 -31.15 -22.36 -13.34
CA GLN A 440 -32.50 -22.47 -13.93
C GLN A 440 -33.34 -23.62 -13.31
N ARG A 441 -32.72 -24.56 -12.60
CA ARG A 441 -33.44 -25.64 -11.95
C ARG A 441 -34.15 -25.27 -10.65
N ARG A 442 -33.75 -24.16 -9.99
CA ARG A 442 -34.36 -23.72 -8.72
C ARG A 442 -35.55 -22.76 -8.86
N ALA A 443 -35.77 -22.21 -10.04
CA ALA A 443 -36.88 -21.28 -10.27
C ALA A 443 -38.26 -21.93 -10.49
N GLY A 444 -38.31 -23.26 -10.61
CA GLY A 444 -39.55 -23.99 -10.86
C GLY A 444 -40.23 -24.64 -9.65
N GLN A 445 -39.61 -24.64 -8.48
CA GLN A 445 -40.23 -25.18 -7.27
C GLN A 445 -40.76 -24.06 -6.39
N ARG A 446 -42.07 -23.76 -6.51
CA ARG A 446 -42.77 -22.95 -5.51
C ARG A 446 -42.83 -23.74 -4.19
N PRO A 447 -42.51 -23.14 -3.04
CA PRO A 447 -42.73 -23.81 -1.77
C PRO A 447 -44.24 -24.01 -1.59
N THR A 448 -44.66 -25.23 -1.26
CA THR A 448 -45.98 -25.56 -0.81
C THR A 448 -46.28 -24.81 0.49
N PRO A 449 -47.45 -24.18 0.65
CA PRO A 449 -47.82 -23.55 1.90
C PRO A 449 -48.00 -24.60 2.98
N ILE A 450 -47.41 -24.36 4.13
CA ILE A 450 -47.63 -25.13 5.36
C ILE A 450 -48.92 -24.60 5.96
N HIS A 451 -49.89 -25.47 6.13
CA HIS A 451 -51.13 -25.24 6.91
C HIS A 451 -50.79 -25.33 8.39
#